data_5383f98b3c8b644ff9ceffb895398292
#
_entry.id   5383f98b3c8b644ff9ceffb895398292
#
_cell.length_a   1.000
_cell.length_b   1.000
_cell.length_c   1.000
_cell.angle_alpha   90.00
_cell.angle_beta   90.00
_cell.angle_gamma   90.00
#
_symmetry.space_group_name_H-M   'P 1'
#
loop_
_entity.id
_entity.type
_entity.pdbx_description
1 polymer ?
#
loop_
_entity_poly.entity_id
_entity_poly.type
_entity_poly.pdbx_seq_one_letter_code
_entity_poly.pdbx_strand_id
1 'polypeptide(L)'
;MEGVVKMDNNYLVDIQHERLSFFTPAGEVKALNDVSIHLKEGEVLGIVGESGSGKSVTAYSLMGLTAYPGKLIGGELHFNGHEVEKMTEKDFSKMRGKEVSIIFQDPLTSLNPVYTIGNQIMEVIRLHTDADKKKAYARAVELLSLVGINEPEKRMKQYPHE
;
A
#
# COMPACT_ATOMS: atom_id res chain seq x y z
N MET A 1 -14.48 11.20 -32.62
CA MET A 1 -13.74 12.22 -31.83
C MET A 1 -14.03 11.90 -30.36
N GLU A 2 -13.25 11.05 -29.79
CA GLU A 2 -13.36 10.70 -28.38
C GLU A 2 -12.80 11.86 -27.57
N GLY A 3 -13.67 12.45 -26.75
CA GLY A 3 -13.29 13.54 -25.86
C GLY A 3 -12.29 13.04 -24.84
N VAL A 4 -11.07 13.52 -24.94
CA VAL A 4 -10.10 13.44 -23.85
C VAL A 4 -10.71 14.21 -22.67
N VAL A 5 -11.26 13.49 -21.70
CA VAL A 5 -11.65 14.08 -20.42
C VAL A 5 -10.36 14.65 -19.83
N LYS A 6 -10.23 15.98 -19.83
CA LYS A 6 -9.16 16.66 -19.11
C LYS A 6 -9.35 16.31 -17.64
N MET A 7 -8.49 15.44 -17.14
CA MET A 7 -8.39 15.19 -15.71
C MET A 7 -8.10 16.51 -15.01
N ASP A 8 -8.86 16.77 -13.97
CA ASP A 8 -8.57 17.87 -13.06
C ASP A 8 -7.31 17.45 -12.29
N ASN A 9 -6.16 17.97 -12.70
CA ASN A 9 -4.81 17.60 -12.29
C ASN A 9 -4.51 17.90 -10.79
N ASN A 10 -5.54 17.96 -9.94
CA ASN A 10 -5.46 18.45 -8.57
C ASN A 10 -5.65 17.35 -7.50
N TYR A 11 -5.83 16.09 -7.91
CA TYR A 11 -5.99 14.97 -6.97
C TYR A 11 -4.72 14.10 -6.92
N LEU A 12 -4.31 13.76 -5.69
CA LEU A 12 -3.28 12.76 -5.44
C LEU A 12 -3.83 11.35 -5.72
N VAL A 13 -5.07 11.11 -5.29
CA VAL A 13 -5.84 9.90 -5.60
C VAL A 13 -7.12 10.32 -6.31
N ASP A 14 -7.40 9.72 -7.44
CA ASP A 14 -8.64 9.88 -8.19
C ASP A 14 -9.14 8.52 -8.66
N ILE A 15 -10.13 8.00 -7.98
CA ILE A 15 -10.82 6.76 -8.30
C ILE A 15 -12.19 7.12 -8.85
N GLN A 16 -12.50 6.67 -10.06
CA GLN A 16 -13.76 6.95 -10.71
C GLN A 16 -14.46 5.65 -11.12
N HIS A 17 -15.69 5.44 -10.64
CA HIS A 17 -16.55 4.33 -10.99
C HIS A 17 -15.91 2.95 -10.86
N GLU A 18 -15.07 2.77 -9.84
CA GLU A 18 -14.34 1.52 -9.61
C GLU A 18 -15.31 0.35 -9.40
N ARG A 19 -15.05 -0.73 -10.14
CA ARG A 19 -15.76 -2.01 -10.03
C ARG A 19 -14.74 -3.13 -9.91
N LEU A 20 -14.85 -3.91 -8.86
CA LEU A 20 -13.96 -5.03 -8.60
C LEU A 20 -14.76 -6.25 -8.15
N SER A 21 -14.49 -7.39 -8.77
CA SER A 21 -15.15 -8.64 -8.45
C SER A 21 -14.16 -9.78 -8.19
N PHE A 22 -14.54 -10.68 -7.30
CA PHE A 22 -13.84 -11.94 -7.07
C PHE A 22 -14.56 -13.07 -7.79
N PHE A 23 -13.85 -13.77 -8.69
CA PHE A 23 -14.39 -14.87 -9.50
C PHE A 23 -14.06 -16.23 -8.85
N THR A 24 -14.95 -16.69 -8.00
CA THR A 24 -14.80 -17.96 -7.28
C THR A 24 -15.48 -19.13 -8.02
N PRO A 25 -15.18 -20.40 -7.70
CA PRO A 25 -15.91 -21.54 -8.25
C PRO A 25 -17.42 -21.51 -7.97
N ALA A 26 -17.85 -20.82 -6.90
CA ALA A 26 -19.26 -20.65 -6.55
C ALA A 26 -19.94 -19.48 -7.29
N GLY A 27 -19.20 -18.70 -8.05
CA GLY A 27 -19.71 -17.56 -8.81
C GLY A 27 -18.95 -16.26 -8.57
N GLU A 28 -19.47 -15.18 -9.16
CA GLU A 28 -18.94 -13.83 -9.02
C GLU A 28 -19.42 -13.18 -7.70
N VAL A 29 -18.47 -12.63 -6.95
CA VAL A 29 -18.72 -11.79 -5.77
C VAL A 29 -18.28 -10.38 -6.07
N LYS A 30 -19.23 -9.46 -6.22
CA LYS A 30 -18.96 -8.04 -6.45
C LYS A 30 -18.51 -7.39 -5.14
N ALA A 31 -17.21 -7.09 -5.04
CA ALA A 31 -16.62 -6.46 -3.85
C ALA A 31 -16.73 -4.94 -3.88
N LEU A 32 -16.55 -4.35 -5.05
CA LEU A 32 -16.77 -2.92 -5.31
C LEU A 32 -17.74 -2.77 -6.48
N ASN A 33 -18.70 -1.88 -6.32
CA ASN A 33 -19.70 -1.62 -7.33
C ASN A 33 -19.94 -0.11 -7.45
N ASP A 34 -19.23 0.51 -8.40
CA ASP A 34 -19.35 1.93 -8.71
C ASP A 34 -18.84 2.85 -7.57
N VAL A 35 -17.60 2.64 -7.11
CA VAL A 35 -16.95 3.44 -6.06
C VAL A 35 -16.17 4.57 -6.69
N SER A 36 -16.38 5.81 -6.20
CA SER A 36 -15.61 6.98 -6.60
C SER A 36 -15.05 7.68 -5.35
N ILE A 37 -13.74 7.98 -5.37
CA ILE A 37 -13.02 8.61 -4.26
C ILE A 37 -12.00 9.60 -4.83
N HIS A 38 -11.95 10.79 -4.24
CA HIS A 38 -10.99 11.83 -4.56
C HIS A 38 -10.22 12.24 -3.30
N LEU A 39 -8.90 12.38 -3.42
CA LEU A 39 -8.04 12.84 -2.33
C LEU A 39 -6.98 13.79 -2.89
N LYS A 40 -6.85 14.96 -2.28
CA LYS A 40 -5.81 15.94 -2.63
C LYS A 40 -4.56 15.72 -1.79
N GLU A 41 -3.46 16.28 -2.24
CA GLU A 41 -2.22 16.31 -1.46
C GLU A 41 -2.46 17.02 -0.10
N GLY A 42 -1.95 16.42 0.97
CA GLY A 42 -2.10 16.94 2.34
C GLY A 42 -3.47 16.70 2.99
N GLU A 43 -4.43 16.08 2.29
CA GLU A 43 -5.72 15.73 2.88
C GLU A 43 -5.66 14.40 3.64
N VAL A 44 -6.59 14.24 4.58
CA VAL A 44 -6.88 12.99 5.30
C VAL A 44 -8.32 12.58 5.00
N LEU A 45 -8.49 11.41 4.41
CA LEU A 45 -9.80 10.83 4.10
C LEU A 45 -10.12 9.67 5.04
N GLY A 46 -11.23 9.77 5.77
CA GLY A 46 -11.77 8.65 6.57
C GLY A 46 -12.81 7.86 5.79
N ILE A 47 -12.59 6.55 5.60
CA ILE A 47 -13.55 5.64 4.98
C ILE A 47 -14.15 4.76 6.07
N VAL A 48 -15.46 4.91 6.33
CA VAL A 48 -16.19 4.17 7.36
C VAL A 48 -17.26 3.28 6.75
N GLY A 49 -17.59 2.19 7.41
CA GLY A 49 -18.61 1.25 6.96
C GLY A 49 -18.47 -0.10 7.68
N GLU A 50 -19.43 -0.98 7.49
CA GLU A 50 -19.46 -2.32 8.08
C GLU A 50 -18.34 -3.23 7.56
N SER A 51 -18.09 -4.33 8.27
CA SER A 51 -17.17 -5.37 7.78
C SER A 51 -17.66 -5.92 6.44
N GLY A 52 -16.75 -6.08 5.47
CA GLY A 52 -17.11 -6.55 4.14
C GLY A 52 -17.64 -5.47 3.16
N SER A 53 -17.74 -4.21 3.57
CA SER A 53 -18.24 -3.12 2.69
C SER A 53 -17.24 -2.63 1.62
N GLY A 54 -16.11 -3.30 1.43
CA GLY A 54 -15.15 -2.98 0.36
C GLY A 54 -14.02 -2.03 0.74
N LYS A 55 -14.01 -1.40 1.93
CA LYS A 55 -13.00 -0.39 2.33
C LYS A 55 -11.53 -0.79 2.07
N SER A 56 -11.16 -1.97 2.57
CA SER A 56 -9.79 -2.47 2.38
C SER A 56 -9.53 -2.89 0.94
N VAL A 57 -10.56 -3.36 0.23
CA VAL A 57 -10.44 -3.76 -1.17
C VAL A 57 -10.11 -2.54 -2.04
N THR A 58 -10.76 -1.40 -1.80
CA THR A 58 -10.46 -0.13 -2.49
C THR A 58 -9.01 0.32 -2.25
N ALA A 59 -8.51 0.23 -1.01
CA ALA A 59 -7.11 0.56 -0.73
C ALA A 59 -6.13 -0.43 -1.39
N TYR A 60 -6.48 -1.72 -1.44
CA TYR A 60 -5.63 -2.75 -2.06
C TYR A 60 -5.62 -2.65 -3.59
N SER A 61 -6.73 -2.29 -4.22
CA SER A 61 -6.79 -2.11 -5.68
C SER A 61 -5.87 -0.99 -6.13
N LEU A 62 -5.87 0.14 -5.42
CA LEU A 62 -4.99 1.28 -5.70
C LEU A 62 -3.50 0.92 -5.64
N MET A 63 -3.13 -0.05 -4.79
CA MET A 63 -1.76 -0.51 -4.63
C MET A 63 -1.42 -1.76 -5.46
N GLY A 64 -2.35 -2.28 -6.28
CA GLY A 64 -2.18 -3.54 -7.00
C GLY A 64 -2.01 -4.75 -6.07
N LEU A 65 -2.63 -4.72 -4.87
CA LEU A 65 -2.58 -5.78 -3.87
C LEU A 65 -3.87 -6.62 -3.84
N THR A 66 -4.71 -6.51 -4.87
CA THR A 66 -5.92 -7.31 -4.99
C THR A 66 -5.55 -8.78 -5.11
N ALA A 67 -5.90 -9.57 -4.08
CA ALA A 67 -5.61 -11.00 -4.07
C ALA A 67 -6.41 -11.76 -5.15
N TYR A 68 -5.77 -12.77 -5.77
CA TYR A 68 -6.49 -13.72 -6.62
C TYR A 68 -7.64 -14.40 -5.82
N PRO A 69 -8.84 -14.59 -6.40
CA PRO A 69 -9.26 -14.37 -7.79
C PRO A 69 -9.93 -13.01 -8.07
N GLY A 70 -9.55 -11.94 -7.35
CA GLY A 70 -10.05 -10.60 -7.55
C GLY A 70 -9.53 -9.97 -8.84
N LYS A 71 -10.41 -9.23 -9.53
CA LYS A 71 -10.09 -8.49 -10.74
C LYS A 71 -10.79 -7.15 -10.75
N LEU A 72 -10.08 -6.11 -11.16
CA LEU A 72 -10.68 -4.85 -11.56
C LEU A 72 -11.46 -5.08 -12.86
N ILE A 73 -12.75 -4.78 -12.88
CA ILE A 73 -13.63 -5.01 -14.01
C ILE A 73 -14.14 -3.72 -14.67
N GLY A 74 -13.85 -2.57 -14.08
CA GLY A 74 -14.18 -1.26 -14.61
C GLY A 74 -13.81 -0.12 -13.68
N GLY A 75 -13.83 1.08 -14.22
CA GLY A 75 -13.44 2.31 -13.56
C GLY A 75 -12.06 2.78 -13.98
N GLU A 76 -11.70 3.97 -13.51
CA GLU A 76 -10.40 4.60 -13.74
C GLU A 76 -9.77 4.86 -12.36
N LEU A 77 -8.52 4.44 -12.20
CA LEU A 77 -7.78 4.59 -10.95
C LEU A 77 -6.49 5.37 -11.22
N HIS A 78 -6.38 6.54 -10.62
CA HIS A 78 -5.19 7.38 -10.74
C HIS A 78 -4.59 7.63 -9.38
N PHE A 79 -3.28 7.51 -9.30
CA PHE A 79 -2.48 7.84 -8.13
C PHE A 79 -1.22 8.57 -8.54
N ASN A 80 -1.02 9.79 -8.01
CA ASN A 80 0.17 10.61 -8.25
C ASN A 80 0.56 10.72 -9.75
N GLY A 81 -0.45 10.84 -10.63
CA GLY A 81 -0.28 10.90 -12.08
C GLY A 81 -0.09 9.55 -12.78
N HIS A 82 -0.09 8.43 -12.05
CA HIS A 82 -0.07 7.09 -12.63
C HIS A 82 -1.48 6.58 -12.91
N GLU A 83 -1.70 5.96 -14.07
CA GLU A 83 -2.92 5.21 -14.39
C GLU A 83 -2.75 3.79 -13.82
N VAL A 84 -3.30 3.56 -12.63
CA VAL A 84 -3.07 2.35 -11.83
C VAL A 84 -3.53 1.08 -12.54
N GLU A 85 -4.65 1.15 -13.25
CA GLU A 85 -5.21 0.03 -14.01
C GLU A 85 -4.33 -0.44 -15.17
N LYS A 86 -3.36 0.38 -15.61
CA LYS A 86 -2.41 0.07 -16.68
C LYS A 86 -1.03 -0.34 -16.17
N MET A 87 -0.80 -0.27 -14.85
CA MET A 87 0.48 -0.56 -14.25
C MET A 87 0.80 -2.06 -14.28
N THR A 88 2.07 -2.36 -14.55
CA THR A 88 2.62 -3.71 -14.39
C THR A 88 3.10 -3.94 -12.95
N GLU A 89 3.33 -5.20 -12.57
CA GLU A 89 3.91 -5.51 -11.24
C GLU A 89 5.27 -4.82 -11.01
N LYS A 90 6.04 -4.63 -12.07
CA LYS A 90 7.31 -3.88 -12.00
C LYS A 90 7.10 -2.40 -11.65
N ASP A 91 6.01 -1.80 -12.13
CA ASP A 91 5.67 -0.40 -11.84
C ASP A 91 5.16 -0.27 -10.41
N PHE A 92 4.27 -1.18 -9.98
CA PHE A 92 3.85 -1.26 -8.58
C PHE A 92 5.02 -1.48 -7.61
N SER A 93 5.98 -2.34 -7.96
CA SER A 93 7.17 -2.56 -7.13
C SER A 93 8.02 -1.31 -6.92
N LYS A 94 8.03 -0.38 -7.87
CA LYS A 94 8.74 0.90 -7.74
C LYS A 94 7.96 1.91 -6.90
N MET A 95 6.64 1.88 -6.99
CA MET A 95 5.73 2.79 -6.30
C MET A 95 5.57 2.43 -4.82
N ARG A 96 5.39 1.13 -4.53
CA ARG A 96 5.22 0.62 -3.16
C ARG A 96 6.46 0.89 -2.32
N GLY A 97 6.24 1.39 -1.11
CA GLY A 97 7.29 1.73 -0.14
C GLY A 97 8.04 3.03 -0.42
N LYS A 98 7.84 3.65 -1.59
CA LYS A 98 8.45 4.93 -1.96
C LYS A 98 7.41 6.05 -2.05
N GLU A 99 6.34 5.85 -2.80
CA GLU A 99 5.28 6.84 -3.03
C GLU A 99 4.03 6.52 -2.21
N VAL A 100 3.76 5.23 -1.97
CA VAL A 100 2.62 4.76 -1.19
C VAL A 100 3.03 3.62 -0.28
N SER A 101 2.47 3.58 0.91
CA SER A 101 2.63 2.48 1.86
C SER A 101 1.30 2.15 2.54
N ILE A 102 1.22 0.98 3.13
CA ILE A 102 0.03 0.52 3.85
C ILE A 102 0.41 0.00 5.24
N ILE A 103 -0.41 0.32 6.24
CA ILE A 103 -0.36 -0.30 7.55
C ILE A 103 -1.55 -1.24 7.65
N PHE A 104 -1.28 -2.54 7.75
CA PHE A 104 -2.33 -3.55 7.86
C PHE A 104 -3.00 -3.54 9.24
N GLN A 105 -4.23 -4.02 9.29
CA GLN A 105 -5.02 -4.11 10.53
C GLN A 105 -4.35 -5.02 11.57
N ASP A 106 -3.65 -6.07 11.15
CA ASP A 106 -2.80 -6.92 12.00
C ASP A 106 -1.33 -6.73 11.61
N PRO A 107 -0.61 -5.79 12.25
CA PRO A 107 0.78 -5.51 11.92
C PRO A 107 1.75 -6.63 12.34
N LEU A 108 1.36 -7.51 13.27
CA LEU A 108 2.24 -8.59 13.73
C LEU A 108 2.51 -9.63 12.65
N THR A 109 1.55 -9.86 11.75
CA THR A 109 1.71 -10.77 10.60
C THR A 109 2.58 -10.20 9.50
N SER A 110 2.90 -8.89 9.54
CA SER A 110 3.74 -8.22 8.53
C SER A 110 5.22 -8.51 8.73
N LEU A 111 5.64 -8.96 9.91
CA LEU A 111 7.03 -9.29 10.22
C LEU A 111 7.29 -10.79 10.05
N ASN A 112 8.39 -11.12 9.38
CA ASN A 112 8.85 -12.50 9.25
C ASN A 112 9.50 -12.96 10.58
N PRO A 113 8.97 -13.98 11.26
CA PRO A 113 9.44 -14.40 12.59
C PRO A 113 10.84 -15.00 12.60
N VAL A 114 11.39 -15.41 11.44
CA VAL A 114 12.72 -16.04 11.37
C VAL A 114 13.85 -15.05 11.06
N TYR A 115 13.53 -13.78 10.88
CA TYR A 115 14.51 -12.71 10.72
C TYR A 115 14.44 -11.72 11.88
N THR A 116 15.59 -11.15 12.25
CA THR A 116 15.63 -10.11 13.28
C THR A 116 14.94 -8.83 12.80
N ILE A 117 14.44 -8.05 13.75
CA ILE A 117 13.81 -6.73 13.48
C ILE A 117 14.77 -5.86 12.68
N GLY A 118 16.04 -5.81 13.09
CA GLY A 118 17.05 -5.01 12.39
C GLY A 118 17.28 -5.42 10.94
N ASN A 119 17.31 -6.73 10.66
CA ASN A 119 17.46 -7.19 9.29
C ASN A 119 16.31 -6.73 8.39
N GLN A 120 15.08 -6.84 8.87
CA GLN A 120 13.88 -6.47 8.10
C GLN A 120 13.80 -4.95 7.86
N ILE A 121 14.08 -4.12 8.87
CA ILE A 121 14.09 -2.67 8.71
C ILE A 121 15.23 -2.22 7.78
N MET A 122 16.43 -2.78 7.96
CA MET A 122 17.59 -2.42 7.12
C MET A 122 17.42 -2.86 5.67
N GLU A 123 16.72 -3.96 5.40
CA GLU A 123 16.40 -4.42 4.05
C GLU A 123 15.59 -3.37 3.31
N VAL A 124 14.50 -2.88 3.91
CA VAL A 124 13.66 -1.83 3.33
C VAL A 124 14.45 -0.54 3.09
N ILE A 125 15.25 -0.10 4.06
CA ILE A 125 16.07 1.11 3.91
C ILE A 125 17.02 0.98 2.73
N ARG A 126 17.70 -0.16 2.58
CA ARG A 126 18.66 -0.39 1.49
C ARG A 126 17.99 -0.60 0.13
N LEU A 127 16.76 -1.08 0.11
CA LEU A 127 15.99 -1.26 -1.11
C LEU A 127 15.56 0.11 -1.70
N HIS A 128 15.24 1.06 -0.83
CA HIS A 128 14.69 2.36 -1.24
C HIS A 128 15.69 3.53 -1.16
N THR A 129 16.93 3.27 -0.72
CA THR A 129 17.99 4.28 -0.62
C THR A 129 19.35 3.70 -1.01
N ASP A 130 20.32 4.58 -1.29
CA ASP A 130 21.72 4.19 -1.53
C ASP A 130 22.52 3.98 -0.24
N ALA A 131 21.85 3.62 0.85
CA ALA A 131 22.50 3.42 2.14
C ALA A 131 23.33 2.14 2.18
N ASP A 132 24.60 2.25 2.56
CA ASP A 132 25.40 1.11 2.94
C ASP A 132 24.88 0.46 4.26
N LYS A 133 25.42 -0.69 4.62
CA LYS A 133 24.99 -1.42 5.82
C LYS A 133 25.08 -0.59 7.10
N LYS A 134 26.12 0.24 7.24
CA LYS A 134 26.36 1.08 8.42
C LYS A 134 25.33 2.20 8.52
N LYS A 135 25.07 2.89 7.41
CA LYS A 135 24.04 3.94 7.33
C LYS A 135 22.64 3.38 7.55
N ALA A 136 22.34 2.23 6.93
CA ALA A 136 21.06 1.56 7.12
C ALA A 136 20.83 1.16 8.60
N TYR A 137 21.86 0.65 9.30
CA TYR A 137 21.78 0.33 10.71
C TYR A 137 21.50 1.57 11.56
N ALA A 138 22.28 2.65 11.36
CA ALA A 138 22.09 3.90 12.09
C ALA A 138 20.69 4.48 11.88
N ARG A 139 20.20 4.46 10.63
CA ARG A 139 18.85 4.94 10.30
C ARG A 139 17.76 4.06 10.94
N ALA A 140 17.94 2.75 10.96
CA ALA A 140 17.00 1.82 11.61
C ALA A 140 16.89 2.08 13.13
N VAL A 141 18.02 2.28 13.81
CA VAL A 141 18.07 2.65 15.23
C VAL A 141 17.36 3.98 15.48
N GLU A 142 17.63 4.98 14.66
CA GLU A 142 16.95 6.28 14.73
C GLU A 142 15.43 6.14 14.56
N LEU A 143 14.96 5.38 13.58
CA LEU A 143 13.53 5.15 13.34
C LEU A 143 12.85 4.46 14.52
N LEU A 144 13.48 3.44 15.12
CA LEU A 144 12.97 2.79 16.32
C LEU A 144 12.86 3.78 17.50
N SER A 145 13.85 4.67 17.65
CA SER A 145 13.82 5.72 18.68
C SER A 145 12.70 6.73 18.43
N LEU A 146 12.50 7.16 17.19
CA LEU A 146 11.44 8.11 16.81
C LEU A 146 10.04 7.60 17.13
N VAL A 147 9.80 6.30 16.99
CA VAL A 147 8.51 5.69 17.34
C VAL A 147 8.43 5.27 18.83
N GLY A 148 9.39 5.66 19.65
CA GLY A 148 9.36 5.44 21.10
C GLY A 148 9.72 4.02 21.55
N ILE A 149 10.39 3.23 20.70
CA ILE A 149 10.89 1.90 21.08
C ILE A 149 12.12 2.05 22.00
N ASN A 150 12.02 1.54 23.22
CA ASN A 150 13.12 1.54 24.19
C ASN A 150 14.25 0.59 23.76
N GLU A 151 15.51 0.94 24.08
CA GLU A 151 16.71 0.15 23.80
C GLU A 151 16.81 -0.27 22.31
N PRO A 152 16.75 0.67 21.34
CA PRO A 152 16.61 0.34 19.93
C PRO A 152 17.76 -0.53 19.40
N GLU A 153 19.00 -0.34 19.83
CA GLU A 153 20.15 -1.17 19.44
C GLU A 153 20.00 -2.64 19.89
N LYS A 154 19.36 -2.86 21.04
CA LYS A 154 19.06 -4.20 21.53
C LYS A 154 17.94 -4.83 20.71
N ARG A 155 16.85 -4.07 20.43
CA ARG A 155 15.73 -4.51 19.60
C ARG A 155 16.14 -4.88 18.19
N MET A 156 17.11 -4.19 17.61
CA MET A 156 17.65 -4.53 16.29
C MET A 156 18.15 -5.97 16.19
N LYS A 157 18.56 -6.57 17.28
CA LYS A 157 19.10 -7.95 17.32
C LYS A 157 18.05 -9.00 17.68
N GLN A 158 16.89 -8.57 18.12
CA GLN A 158 15.80 -9.44 18.55
C GLN A 158 14.93 -9.88 17.38
N TYR A 159 14.21 -10.96 17.57
CA TYR A 159 13.17 -11.43 16.66
C TYR A 159 11.82 -10.77 17.00
N PRO A 160 10.85 -10.76 16.07
CA PRO A 160 9.55 -10.12 16.30
C PRO A 160 8.77 -10.64 17.52
N HIS A 161 9.02 -11.87 17.94
CA HIS A 161 8.33 -12.51 19.07
C HIS A 161 9.02 -12.27 20.42
N GLU A 162 10.16 -11.59 20.47
CA GLU A 162 10.89 -11.23 21.70
C GLU A 162 10.56 -9.79 22.13
#